data_c0563cfe723b8a885525f354afaed74b
#
_entry.id   c0563cfe723b8a885525f354afaed74b
#
_cell.length_a   1.000
_cell.length_b   1.000
_cell.length_c   1.000
_cell.angle_alpha   90.00
_cell.angle_beta   90.00
_cell.angle_gamma   90.00
#
_symmetry.space_group_name_H-M   'P 1'
#
loop_
_entity.id
_entity.type
_entity.pdbx_description
1 polymer ?
#
loop_
_entity_poly.entity_id
_entity_poly.type
_entity_poly.pdbx_seq_one_letter_code
_entity_poly.pdbx_strand_id
1 'polypeptide(L)'
;MVKIKFMSNSIKYKTGVYPGSFDPVTYGHLDILKRSLNIFDRVIIAVACNKKKPYLFSQSKRIELINGTIKDDKDIDSGRVEVVGLKGLLVKYVESIDAKVIIRGLRAVSDFEYELQLATTNRTLNSDIETIFMMTAEKYSFLSSTIVKEISRLGGDVSSMVPPAIAEELSKIYAKGENDETLM
;
A
#
# COMPACT_ATOMS: atom_id res chain seq x y z
N MET A 1 5.66 20.96 -45.82
CA MET A 1 5.98 20.98 -44.37
C MET A 1 4.72 20.57 -43.62
N VAL A 2 4.61 19.30 -43.20
CA VAL A 2 3.41 18.77 -42.55
C VAL A 2 3.48 19.21 -41.07
N LYS A 3 2.57 20.10 -40.65
CA LYS A 3 2.39 20.44 -39.20
C LYS A 3 1.73 19.24 -38.52
N ILE A 4 2.52 18.43 -37.85
CA ILE A 4 2.00 17.41 -36.92
C ILE A 4 1.41 18.16 -35.74
N LYS A 5 0.09 18.24 -35.67
CA LYS A 5 -0.64 18.76 -34.52
C LYS A 5 -0.59 17.65 -33.46
N PHE A 6 0.34 17.78 -32.51
CA PHE A 6 0.29 16.97 -31.29
C PHE A 6 -1.01 17.30 -30.56
N MET A 7 -2.02 16.46 -30.72
CA MET A 7 -3.14 16.45 -29.79
C MET A 7 -2.59 15.97 -28.46
N SER A 8 -2.40 16.87 -27.52
CA SER A 8 -2.12 16.58 -26.12
C SER A 8 -3.38 15.94 -25.49
N ASN A 9 -3.69 14.73 -25.91
CA ASN A 9 -4.50 13.84 -25.09
C ASN A 9 -3.55 13.31 -24.01
N SER A 10 -3.42 14.07 -22.92
CA SER A 10 -2.88 13.48 -21.70
C SER A 10 -3.85 12.37 -21.29
N ILE A 11 -3.48 11.14 -21.59
CA ILE A 11 -4.16 9.96 -21.02
C ILE A 11 -3.83 9.99 -19.54
N LYS A 12 -4.59 10.76 -18.79
CA LYS A 12 -4.58 10.70 -17.34
C LYS A 12 -5.45 9.52 -16.96
N TYR A 13 -4.86 8.48 -16.42
CA TYR A 13 -5.61 7.43 -15.77
C TYR A 13 -6.30 8.04 -14.55
N LYS A 14 -7.62 8.16 -14.60
CA LYS A 14 -8.40 8.86 -13.56
C LYS A 14 -8.20 8.23 -12.19
N THR A 15 -8.19 6.90 -12.09
CA THR A 15 -8.12 6.19 -10.80
C THR A 15 -7.14 5.03 -10.86
N GLY A 16 -6.21 4.99 -9.91
CA GLY A 16 -5.34 3.84 -9.64
C GLY A 16 -5.75 3.15 -8.33
N VAL A 17 -5.81 1.82 -8.33
CA VAL A 17 -6.08 1.04 -7.11
C VAL A 17 -4.78 0.46 -6.59
N TYR A 18 -4.43 0.79 -5.35
CA TYR A 18 -3.23 0.32 -4.66
C TYR A 18 -3.60 -0.70 -3.58
N PRO A 19 -3.62 -2.00 -3.90
CA PRO A 19 -3.97 -3.03 -2.93
C PRO A 19 -2.77 -3.44 -2.08
N GLY A 20 -3.02 -3.73 -0.81
CA GLY A 20 -2.00 -4.23 0.09
C GLY A 20 -2.58 -4.66 1.43
N SER A 21 -1.77 -5.35 2.24
CA SER A 21 -2.16 -5.64 3.61
C SER A 21 -1.98 -4.44 4.55
N PHE A 22 -0.95 -3.63 4.34
CA PHE A 22 -0.63 -2.45 5.15
C PHE A 22 -0.66 -2.74 6.66
N ASP A 23 0.05 -3.78 7.08
CA ASP A 23 0.02 -4.30 8.44
C ASP A 23 1.42 -4.29 9.11
N PRO A 24 1.89 -3.09 9.50
CA PRO A 24 1.33 -1.75 9.29
C PRO A 24 1.72 -1.09 7.96
N VAL A 25 1.18 0.12 7.71
CA VAL A 25 1.68 1.02 6.67
C VAL A 25 3.12 1.46 7.02
N THR A 26 3.97 1.62 5.98
CA THR A 26 5.39 2.00 6.12
C THR A 26 5.73 3.17 5.20
N TYR A 27 6.88 3.80 5.39
CA TYR A 27 7.35 4.85 4.47
C TYR A 27 7.53 4.35 3.03
N GLY A 28 7.82 3.06 2.83
CA GLY A 28 7.85 2.47 1.49
C GLY A 28 6.47 2.47 0.80
N HIS A 29 5.41 2.22 1.56
CA HIS A 29 4.05 2.33 1.03
C HIS A 29 3.68 3.78 0.71
N LEU A 30 4.08 4.74 1.55
CA LEU A 30 3.81 6.15 1.34
C LEU A 30 4.60 6.71 0.14
N ASP A 31 5.84 6.25 -0.10
CA ASP A 31 6.63 6.60 -1.29
C ASP A 31 5.87 6.23 -2.58
N ILE A 32 5.37 5.00 -2.66
CA ILE A 32 4.57 4.55 -3.80
C ILE A 32 3.28 5.38 -3.92
N LEU A 33 2.58 5.65 -2.83
CA LEU A 33 1.36 6.47 -2.84
C LEU A 33 1.61 7.87 -3.38
N LYS A 34 2.62 8.59 -2.83
CA LYS A 34 2.97 9.94 -3.26
C LYS A 34 3.30 9.99 -4.75
N ARG A 35 4.08 9.05 -5.23
CA ARG A 35 4.46 8.97 -6.64
C ARG A 35 3.29 8.56 -7.53
N SER A 36 2.38 7.74 -7.03
CA SER A 36 1.15 7.39 -7.74
C SER A 36 0.25 8.61 -7.98
N LEU A 37 0.20 9.54 -7.03
CA LEU A 37 -0.56 10.79 -7.18
C LEU A 37 -0.02 11.74 -8.27
N ASN A 38 1.22 11.53 -8.74
CA ASN A 38 1.74 12.23 -9.91
C ASN A 38 1.26 11.64 -11.26
N ILE A 39 0.76 10.39 -11.22
CA ILE A 39 0.32 9.66 -12.41
C ILE A 39 -1.21 9.65 -12.51
N PHE A 40 -1.89 9.47 -11.37
CA PHE A 40 -3.34 9.31 -11.27
C PHE A 40 -3.99 10.55 -10.67
N ASP A 41 -5.21 10.86 -11.09
CA ASP A 41 -6.01 11.93 -10.48
C ASP A 41 -6.51 11.51 -9.08
N ARG A 42 -6.74 10.21 -8.87
CA ARG A 42 -7.20 9.60 -7.62
C ARG A 42 -6.49 8.27 -7.38
N VAL A 43 -6.16 7.99 -6.14
CA VAL A 43 -5.62 6.69 -5.71
C VAL A 43 -6.53 6.09 -4.64
N ILE A 44 -6.92 4.84 -4.82
CA ILE A 44 -7.68 4.08 -3.83
C ILE A 44 -6.76 3.06 -3.20
N ILE A 45 -6.50 3.20 -1.91
CA ILE A 45 -5.79 2.21 -1.10
C ILE A 45 -6.79 1.12 -0.70
N ALA A 46 -6.64 -0.07 -1.27
CA ALA A 46 -7.51 -1.21 -1.00
C ALA A 46 -6.87 -2.14 0.04
N VAL A 47 -7.28 -2.00 1.30
CA VAL A 47 -6.73 -2.76 2.43
C VAL A 47 -7.25 -4.19 2.41
N ALA A 48 -6.39 -5.13 2.05
CA ALA A 48 -6.75 -6.55 1.94
C ALA A 48 -6.97 -7.19 3.32
N CYS A 49 -7.92 -8.12 3.38
CA CYS A 49 -8.18 -8.97 4.53
C CYS A 49 -8.24 -10.43 4.09
N ASN A 50 -7.20 -11.20 4.41
CA ASN A 50 -7.18 -12.65 4.20
C ASN A 50 -7.35 -13.34 5.55
N LYS A 51 -8.47 -14.04 5.76
CA LYS A 51 -8.79 -14.73 7.01
C LYS A 51 -7.76 -15.78 7.45
N LYS A 52 -6.94 -16.28 6.51
CA LYS A 52 -5.89 -17.26 6.77
C LYS A 52 -4.55 -16.65 7.21
N LYS A 53 -4.42 -15.30 7.09
CA LYS A 53 -3.18 -14.61 7.45
C LYS A 53 -3.32 -13.97 8.84
N PRO A 54 -2.41 -14.24 9.78
CA PRO A 54 -2.38 -13.53 11.05
C PRO A 54 -1.95 -12.07 10.82
N TYR A 55 -2.86 -11.14 11.06
CA TYR A 55 -2.58 -9.72 11.03
C TYR A 55 -2.35 -9.19 12.45
N LEU A 56 -1.42 -8.26 12.60
CA LEU A 56 -1.22 -7.57 13.87
C LEU A 56 -2.39 -6.62 14.19
N PHE A 57 -2.84 -5.89 13.16
CA PHE A 57 -3.96 -4.97 13.28
C PHE A 57 -5.20 -5.48 12.53
N SER A 58 -6.38 -5.27 13.11
CA SER A 58 -7.63 -5.51 12.39
C SER A 58 -7.69 -4.67 11.11
N GLN A 59 -8.51 -5.07 10.14
CA GLN A 59 -8.65 -4.30 8.90
C GLN A 59 -9.11 -2.86 9.17
N SER A 60 -10.07 -2.66 10.09
CA SER A 60 -10.55 -1.33 10.49
C SER A 60 -9.45 -0.48 11.12
N LYS A 61 -8.60 -1.06 11.98
CA LYS A 61 -7.49 -0.33 12.58
C LYS A 61 -6.44 0.06 11.56
N ARG A 62 -6.14 -0.80 10.58
CA ARG A 62 -5.21 -0.46 9.47
C ARG A 62 -5.75 0.68 8.63
N ILE A 63 -7.04 0.69 8.30
CA ILE A 63 -7.70 1.80 7.59
C ILE A 63 -7.62 3.09 8.38
N GLU A 64 -7.92 3.06 9.69
CA GLU A 64 -7.81 4.20 10.59
C GLU A 64 -6.38 4.79 10.59
N LEU A 65 -5.38 3.92 10.77
CA LEU A 65 -3.97 4.30 10.82
C LEU A 65 -3.48 4.92 9.50
N ILE A 66 -3.91 4.35 8.36
CA ILE A 66 -3.58 4.89 7.03
C ILE A 66 -4.22 6.27 6.85
N ASN A 67 -5.51 6.43 7.19
CA ASN A 67 -6.20 7.71 7.07
C ASN A 67 -5.56 8.79 7.95
N GLY A 68 -5.20 8.46 9.20
CA GLY A 68 -4.45 9.37 10.08
C GLY A 68 -3.12 9.79 9.47
N THR A 69 -2.34 8.81 8.98
CA THR A 69 -1.05 9.08 8.31
C THR A 69 -1.19 9.99 7.11
N ILE A 70 -2.19 9.75 6.24
CA ILE A 70 -2.43 10.56 5.04
C ILE A 70 -2.81 11.99 5.42
N LYS A 71 -3.62 12.16 6.45
CA LYS A 71 -4.06 13.48 6.93
C LYS A 71 -2.90 14.31 7.50
N ASP A 72 -1.97 13.65 8.17
CA ASP A 72 -0.83 14.31 8.83
C ASP A 72 0.34 14.57 7.88
N ASP A 73 0.39 13.89 6.73
CA ASP A 73 1.45 14.04 5.73
C ASP A 73 1.13 15.17 4.75
N LYS A 74 1.86 16.28 4.88
CA LYS A 74 1.66 17.51 4.07
C LYS A 74 1.96 17.34 2.58
N ASP A 75 2.70 16.29 2.22
CA ASP A 75 3.05 16.01 0.82
C ASP A 75 1.99 15.14 0.13
N ILE A 76 0.94 14.71 0.86
CA ILE A 76 -0.16 13.91 0.33
C ILE A 76 -1.41 14.78 0.23
N ASP A 77 -1.93 14.95 -0.98
CA ASP A 77 -3.26 15.53 -1.18
C ASP A 77 -4.32 14.51 -0.77
N SER A 78 -4.77 14.61 0.48
CA SER A 78 -5.74 13.67 1.07
C SER A 78 -7.09 13.68 0.34
N GLY A 79 -7.45 14.76 -0.36
CA GLY A 79 -8.65 14.85 -1.18
C GLY A 79 -8.64 13.94 -2.42
N ARG A 80 -7.46 13.44 -2.79
CA ARG A 80 -7.26 12.54 -3.93
C ARG A 80 -7.01 11.08 -3.53
N VAL A 81 -7.05 10.77 -2.22
CA VAL A 81 -6.82 9.42 -1.70
C VAL A 81 -8.07 8.93 -0.98
N GLU A 82 -8.50 7.73 -1.32
CA GLU A 82 -9.54 7.01 -0.59
C GLU A 82 -8.95 5.72 -0.01
N VAL A 83 -9.33 5.37 1.22
CA VAL A 83 -8.89 4.14 1.89
C VAL A 83 -10.10 3.26 2.16
N VAL A 84 -10.10 2.05 1.60
CA VAL A 84 -11.22 1.12 1.67
C VAL A 84 -10.78 -0.27 2.14
N GLY A 85 -11.70 -0.98 2.77
CA GLY A 85 -11.51 -2.39 3.08
C GLY A 85 -11.85 -3.26 1.86
N LEU A 86 -10.86 -3.96 1.32
CA LEU A 86 -11.07 -4.89 0.20
C LEU A 86 -11.77 -6.15 0.69
N LYS A 87 -12.95 -6.43 0.11
CA LYS A 87 -13.69 -7.68 0.30
C LYS A 87 -13.71 -8.46 -1.00
N GLY A 88 -13.35 -9.73 -0.94
CA GLY A 88 -13.37 -10.62 -2.11
C GLY A 88 -12.22 -10.41 -3.08
N LEU A 89 -12.48 -10.64 -4.36
CA LEU A 89 -11.48 -10.63 -5.42
C LEU A 89 -11.15 -9.21 -5.87
N LEU A 90 -9.87 -8.85 -5.90
CA LEU A 90 -9.38 -7.52 -6.27
C LEU A 90 -9.92 -7.07 -7.64
N VAL A 91 -9.83 -7.93 -8.65
CA VAL A 91 -10.28 -7.60 -10.03
C VAL A 91 -11.76 -7.22 -10.05
N LYS A 92 -12.61 -7.92 -9.29
CA LYS A 92 -14.05 -7.59 -9.20
C LYS A 92 -14.30 -6.24 -8.52
N TYR A 93 -13.50 -5.91 -7.52
CA TYR A 93 -13.55 -4.59 -6.90
C TYR A 93 -13.15 -3.48 -7.89
N VAL A 94 -12.00 -3.66 -8.57
CA VAL A 94 -11.50 -2.70 -9.57
C VAL A 94 -12.53 -2.47 -10.69
N GLU A 95 -13.14 -3.54 -11.18
CA GLU A 95 -14.23 -3.50 -12.16
C GLU A 95 -15.46 -2.72 -11.66
N SER A 96 -15.87 -2.98 -10.40
CA SER A 96 -17.07 -2.36 -9.81
C SER A 96 -17.02 -0.85 -9.66
N ILE A 97 -15.80 -0.27 -9.67
CA ILE A 97 -15.57 1.17 -9.56
C ILE A 97 -15.10 1.80 -10.89
N ASP A 98 -15.20 1.05 -11.99
CA ASP A 98 -14.72 1.43 -13.34
C ASP A 98 -13.26 1.90 -13.37
N ALA A 99 -12.41 1.37 -12.47
CA ALA A 99 -10.98 1.56 -12.54
C ALA A 99 -10.35 0.56 -13.52
N LYS A 100 -9.18 0.92 -14.07
CA LYS A 100 -8.49 0.12 -15.09
C LYS A 100 -7.06 -0.23 -14.68
N VAL A 101 -6.57 0.32 -13.56
CA VAL A 101 -5.16 0.17 -13.19
C VAL A 101 -5.03 -0.28 -11.75
N ILE A 102 -4.27 -1.36 -11.56
CA ILE A 102 -3.77 -1.81 -10.26
C ILE A 102 -2.32 -1.35 -10.10
N ILE A 103 -2.01 -0.74 -8.97
CA ILE A 103 -0.67 -0.28 -8.62
C ILE A 103 -0.03 -1.31 -7.68
N ARG A 104 1.18 -1.75 -7.99
CA ARG A 104 1.96 -2.66 -7.14
C ARG A 104 3.34 -2.08 -6.87
N GLY A 105 3.75 -2.05 -5.61
CA GLY A 105 5.09 -1.66 -5.21
C GLY A 105 6.05 -2.85 -5.32
N LEU A 106 7.20 -2.65 -5.94
CA LEU A 106 8.31 -3.61 -5.96
C LEU A 106 9.46 -3.08 -5.12
N ARG A 107 10.02 -3.91 -4.24
CA ARG A 107 11.14 -3.57 -3.37
C ARG A 107 12.44 -4.19 -3.85
N ALA A 108 12.39 -5.47 -4.19
CA ALA A 108 13.53 -6.26 -4.64
C ALA A 108 13.12 -7.24 -5.74
N VAL A 109 14.11 -7.82 -6.40
CA VAL A 109 13.90 -8.83 -7.46
C VAL A 109 13.12 -10.05 -6.93
N SER A 110 13.30 -10.41 -5.66
CA SER A 110 12.57 -11.51 -5.01
C SER A 110 11.04 -11.30 -4.93
N ASP A 111 10.56 -10.06 -4.95
CA ASP A 111 9.13 -9.79 -4.96
C ASP A 111 8.53 -9.97 -6.36
N PHE A 112 9.37 -9.84 -7.41
CA PHE A 112 8.91 -9.70 -8.79
C PHE A 112 8.18 -10.94 -9.31
N GLU A 113 8.67 -12.15 -9.04
CA GLU A 113 8.03 -13.37 -9.54
C GLU A 113 6.60 -13.53 -9.02
N TYR A 114 6.42 -13.31 -7.73
CA TYR A 114 5.10 -13.39 -7.11
C TYR A 114 4.16 -12.31 -7.63
N GLU A 115 4.64 -11.09 -7.74
CA GLU A 115 3.85 -9.96 -8.24
C GLU A 115 3.51 -10.12 -9.72
N LEU A 116 4.41 -10.68 -10.53
CA LEU A 116 4.16 -11.00 -11.93
C LEU A 116 3.08 -12.09 -12.07
N GLN A 117 3.11 -13.13 -11.24
CA GLN A 117 2.07 -14.15 -11.21
C GLN A 117 0.70 -13.55 -10.89
N LEU A 118 0.63 -12.65 -9.90
CA LEU A 118 -0.60 -11.95 -9.56
C LEU A 118 -1.09 -11.06 -10.70
N ALA A 119 -0.21 -10.31 -11.35
CA ALA A 119 -0.57 -9.45 -12.48
C ALA A 119 -1.11 -10.26 -13.66
N THR A 120 -0.43 -11.37 -14.01
CA THR A 120 -0.86 -12.29 -15.07
C THR A 120 -2.23 -12.91 -14.73
N THR A 121 -2.43 -13.32 -13.47
CA THR A 121 -3.71 -13.85 -13.02
C THR A 121 -4.81 -12.80 -13.11
N ASN A 122 -4.55 -11.57 -12.66
CA ASN A 122 -5.52 -10.47 -12.75
C ASN A 122 -5.92 -10.21 -14.22
N ARG A 123 -4.95 -10.18 -15.14
CA ARG A 123 -5.19 -9.98 -16.57
C ARG A 123 -5.98 -11.12 -17.20
N THR A 124 -5.75 -12.36 -16.75
CA THR A 124 -6.54 -13.53 -17.20
C THR A 124 -7.99 -13.41 -16.76
N LEU A 125 -8.24 -12.86 -15.57
CA LEU A 125 -9.59 -12.68 -15.01
C LEU A 125 -10.35 -11.50 -15.65
N ASN A 126 -9.63 -10.44 -16.02
CA ASN A 126 -10.16 -9.28 -16.75
C ASN A 126 -9.04 -8.60 -17.53
N SER A 127 -9.05 -8.75 -18.86
CA SER A 127 -8.03 -8.21 -19.77
C SER A 127 -8.02 -6.68 -19.87
N ASP A 128 -9.07 -6.00 -19.40
CA ASP A 128 -9.18 -4.53 -19.42
C ASP A 128 -8.49 -3.88 -18.22
N ILE A 129 -8.00 -4.68 -17.28
CA ILE A 129 -7.31 -4.19 -16.07
C ILE A 129 -5.82 -4.44 -16.22
N GLU A 130 -5.05 -3.35 -16.21
CA GLU A 130 -3.58 -3.40 -16.27
C GLU A 130 -2.96 -3.28 -14.87
N THR A 131 -1.77 -3.88 -14.70
CA THR A 131 -0.98 -3.75 -13.48
C THR A 131 0.27 -2.93 -13.77
N ILE A 132 0.45 -1.85 -13.00
CA ILE A 132 1.66 -1.02 -13.04
C ILE A 132 2.53 -1.35 -11.84
N PHE A 133 3.79 -1.69 -12.11
CA PHE A 133 4.80 -1.88 -11.08
C PHE A 133 5.58 -0.60 -10.85
N MET A 134 5.68 -0.20 -9.59
CA MET A 134 6.45 0.96 -9.16
C MET A 134 7.56 0.51 -8.19
N MET A 135 8.82 0.77 -8.57
CA MET A 135 9.95 0.53 -7.66
C MET A 135 9.89 1.51 -6.50
N THR A 136 10.08 1.04 -5.28
CA THR A 136 10.27 1.91 -4.11
C THR A 136 11.58 2.69 -4.23
N ALA A 137 11.67 3.85 -3.57
CA ALA A 137 12.95 4.54 -3.45
C ALA A 137 13.99 3.62 -2.78
N GLU A 138 15.27 3.75 -3.16
CA GLU A 138 16.36 2.87 -2.72
C GLU A 138 16.40 2.69 -1.19
N LYS A 139 16.25 3.79 -0.44
CA LYS A 139 16.22 3.78 1.03
C LYS A 139 15.09 2.94 1.65
N TYR A 140 14.10 2.54 0.87
CA TYR A 140 12.98 1.70 1.30
C TYR A 140 12.97 0.32 0.68
N SER A 141 14.00 -0.03 -0.13
CA SER A 141 14.07 -1.30 -0.87
C SER A 141 14.03 -2.54 0.04
N PHE A 142 14.57 -2.44 1.24
CA PHE A 142 14.57 -3.53 2.23
C PHE A 142 13.44 -3.42 3.26
N LEU A 143 12.62 -2.37 3.17
CA LEU A 143 11.58 -2.11 4.16
C LEU A 143 10.32 -2.95 3.89
N SER A 144 9.91 -3.72 4.89
CA SER A 144 8.65 -4.47 4.88
C SER A 144 7.90 -4.35 6.20
N SER A 145 6.58 -4.50 6.15
CA SER A 145 5.77 -4.56 7.37
C SER A 145 6.18 -5.72 8.30
N THR A 146 6.67 -6.81 7.74
CA THR A 146 7.16 -7.98 8.51
C THR A 146 8.41 -7.62 9.30
N ILE A 147 9.41 -6.99 8.65
CA ILE A 147 10.64 -6.53 9.30
C ILE A 147 10.33 -5.49 10.38
N VAL A 148 9.44 -4.54 10.10
CA VAL A 148 9.02 -3.53 11.09
C VAL A 148 8.42 -4.18 12.33
N LYS A 149 7.52 -5.15 12.16
CA LYS A 149 6.93 -5.86 13.30
C LYS A 149 7.96 -6.65 14.10
N GLU A 150 8.91 -7.29 13.41
CA GLU A 150 9.96 -8.06 14.07
C GLU A 150 10.89 -7.19 14.88
N ILE A 151 11.40 -6.09 14.30
CA ILE A 151 12.24 -5.13 15.01
C ILE A 151 11.52 -4.56 16.22
N SER A 152 10.26 -4.11 16.04
CA SER A 152 9.47 -3.52 17.13
C SER A 152 9.19 -4.53 18.26
N ARG A 153 8.92 -5.81 17.92
CA ARG A 153 8.72 -6.89 18.89
C ARG A 153 9.97 -7.14 19.75
N LEU A 154 11.15 -6.91 19.19
CA LEU A 154 12.44 -7.06 19.86
C LEU A 154 12.91 -5.75 20.56
N GLY A 155 12.04 -4.75 20.69
CA GLY A 155 12.35 -3.49 21.36
C GLY A 155 13.19 -2.52 20.51
N GLY A 156 13.39 -2.80 19.21
CA GLY A 156 14.17 -1.95 18.31
C GLY A 156 13.39 -0.71 17.86
N ASP A 157 14.11 0.38 17.54
CA ASP A 157 13.54 1.62 17.02
C ASP A 157 13.11 1.46 15.54
N VAL A 158 11.85 1.76 15.27
CA VAL A 158 11.25 1.72 13.92
C VAL A 158 10.86 3.12 13.40
N SER A 159 11.28 4.19 14.07
CA SER A 159 10.90 5.58 13.73
C SER A 159 11.33 6.00 12.32
N SER A 160 12.41 5.45 11.79
CA SER A 160 12.86 5.66 10.42
C SER A 160 12.11 4.84 9.36
N MET A 161 11.25 3.92 9.78
CA MET A 161 10.60 2.93 8.91
C MET A 161 9.10 3.20 8.73
N VAL A 162 8.48 3.80 9.75
CA VAL A 162 7.03 4.02 9.80
C VAL A 162 6.70 5.42 10.32
N PRO A 163 5.51 5.96 9.98
CA PRO A 163 5.02 7.20 10.57
C PRO A 163 4.95 7.16 12.11
N PRO A 164 5.07 8.32 12.80
CA PRO A 164 5.12 8.37 14.26
C PRO A 164 3.93 7.68 14.95
N ALA A 165 2.71 7.89 14.46
CA ALA A 165 1.51 7.25 15.01
C ALA A 165 1.55 5.71 14.91
N ILE A 166 2.20 5.17 13.86
CA ILE A 166 2.39 3.73 13.68
C ILE A 166 3.43 3.20 14.68
N ALA A 167 4.56 3.91 14.86
CA ALA A 167 5.59 3.53 15.81
C ALA A 167 5.02 3.49 17.25
N GLU A 168 4.19 4.49 17.62
CA GLU A 168 3.51 4.54 18.91
C GLU A 168 2.56 3.34 19.12
N GLU A 169 1.74 3.00 18.11
CA GLU A 169 0.83 1.85 18.22
C GLU A 169 1.57 0.52 18.33
N LEU A 170 2.67 0.35 17.59
CA LEU A 170 3.53 -0.83 17.71
C LEU A 170 4.14 -0.94 19.10
N SER A 171 4.67 0.16 19.65
CA SER A 171 5.21 0.21 21.01
C SER A 171 4.16 -0.17 22.06
N LYS A 172 2.92 0.35 21.96
CA LYS A 172 1.81 0.00 22.87
C LYS A 172 1.47 -1.50 22.86
N ILE A 173 1.54 -2.14 21.69
CA ILE A 173 1.22 -3.56 21.55
C ILE A 173 2.31 -4.42 22.21
N TYR A 174 3.57 -4.15 21.88
CA TYR A 174 4.67 -5.01 22.33
C TYR A 174 5.09 -4.73 23.79
N ALA A 175 4.96 -3.50 24.29
CA ALA A 175 5.14 -3.22 25.73
C ALA A 175 4.11 -3.95 26.63
N LYS A 176 2.90 -4.26 26.10
CA LYS A 176 1.92 -5.05 26.86
C LYS A 176 2.25 -6.54 26.84
N GLY A 177 2.88 -7.06 25.79
CA GLY A 177 3.25 -8.46 25.67
C GLY A 177 4.39 -8.87 26.63
N GLU A 178 5.34 -7.97 26.91
CA GLU A 178 6.41 -8.23 27.88
C GLU A 178 5.91 -8.42 29.32
N ASN A 179 4.77 -7.84 29.67
CA ASN A 179 4.18 -7.99 31.00
C ASN A 179 3.44 -9.32 31.19
N ASP A 180 3.03 -10.00 30.11
CA ASP A 180 2.36 -11.31 30.18
C ASP A 180 3.34 -12.50 30.23
N GLU A 181 4.55 -12.37 29.65
CA GLU A 181 5.58 -13.41 29.71
C GLU A 181 6.36 -13.45 31.06
N THR A 182 6.25 -12.42 31.87
CA THR A 182 6.94 -12.36 33.18
C THR A 182 6.15 -13.05 34.30
N LEU A 183 4.99 -13.65 34.00
CA LEU A 183 4.12 -14.34 34.95
C LEU A 183 4.06 -15.88 34.76
N MET A 184 5.02 -16.48 34.02
CA MET A 184 5.16 -17.93 33.93
C MET A 184 6.43 -18.44 34.58
#